data_a4b6190326277b4be18384c0f290dc8b
#
_entry.id   a4b6190326277b4be18384c0f290dc8b
#
_cell.length_a   1.000
_cell.length_b   1.000
_cell.length_c   1.000
_cell.angle_alpha   90.00
_cell.angle_beta   90.00
_cell.angle_gamma   90.00
#
_symmetry.space_group_name_H-M   'P 1'
#
loop_
_entity.id
_entity.type
_entity.pdbx_description
1 polymer ?
#
loop_
_entity_poly.entity_id
_entity_poly.type
_entity_poly.pdbx_seq_one_letter_code
_entity_poly.pdbx_strand_id
1 'polypeptide(L)'
;MIVEERLTTYLHSLESADIPVLDEIEQEALADMVPIIRKETKSFLKVMLEIKRPVKILEIGTAVGFSAILMGKYSPEECHITTIENYEKRIPIARANFARAGMEQKITLLEGD
;
A
#
# COMPACT_ATOMS: atom_id res chain seq x y z
N MET A 1 -10.32 -17.67 7.79
CA MET A 1 -10.44 -17.56 6.35
C MET A 1 -10.83 -18.86 5.71
N ILE A 2 -11.73 -18.82 4.80
CA ILE A 2 -12.33 -20.02 4.19
C ILE A 2 -11.62 -20.46 2.91
N VAL A 3 -10.52 -19.85 2.57
CA VAL A 3 -9.76 -20.19 1.36
C VAL A 3 -8.75 -21.28 1.69
N GLU A 4 -8.77 -22.35 0.91
CA GLU A 4 -7.82 -23.43 1.05
C GLU A 4 -6.39 -22.96 0.76
N GLU A 5 -5.41 -23.47 1.51
CA GLU A 5 -4.01 -23.05 1.39
C GLU A 5 -3.43 -23.25 -0.02
N ARG A 6 -3.77 -24.37 -0.67
CA ARG A 6 -3.30 -24.63 -2.04
C ARG A 6 -3.86 -23.64 -3.04
N LEU A 7 -5.14 -23.26 -2.87
CA LEU A 7 -5.76 -22.24 -3.71
C LEU A 7 -5.10 -20.87 -3.49
N THR A 8 -4.84 -20.51 -2.25
CA THR A 8 -4.15 -19.27 -1.91
C THR A 8 -2.76 -19.23 -2.54
N THR A 9 -2.00 -20.34 -2.45
CA THR A 9 -0.67 -20.42 -3.06
C THR A 9 -0.76 -20.29 -4.58
N TYR A 10 -1.74 -20.91 -5.21
CA TYR A 10 -1.93 -20.78 -6.64
C TYR A 10 -2.24 -19.34 -7.05
N LEU A 11 -3.17 -18.68 -6.34
CA LEU A 11 -3.53 -17.31 -6.63
C LEU A 11 -2.32 -16.38 -6.48
N HIS A 12 -1.51 -16.58 -5.45
CA HIS A 12 -0.30 -15.78 -5.25
C HIS A 12 0.72 -15.99 -6.38
N SER A 13 0.76 -17.20 -6.95
CA SER A 13 1.68 -17.50 -8.03
C SER A 13 1.34 -16.78 -9.34
N LEU A 14 0.10 -16.31 -9.47
CA LEU A 14 -0.36 -15.58 -10.65
C LEU A 14 -0.03 -14.08 -10.59
N GLU A 15 0.42 -13.58 -9.45
CA GLU A 15 0.71 -12.16 -9.30
C GLU A 15 2.02 -11.78 -9.96
N SER A 16 2.00 -10.61 -10.60
CA SER A 16 3.22 -9.99 -11.13
C SER A 16 3.98 -9.30 -10.00
N ALA A 17 5.30 -9.24 -10.14
CA ALA A 17 6.13 -8.47 -9.20
C ALA A 17 5.78 -6.98 -9.29
N ASP A 18 5.78 -6.31 -8.15
CA ASP A 18 5.61 -4.86 -8.08
C ASP A 18 6.96 -4.16 -8.29
N ILE A 19 6.95 -2.82 -8.16
CA ILE A 19 8.19 -2.07 -8.17
C ILE A 19 9.05 -2.50 -6.97
N PRO A 20 10.38 -2.48 -7.11
CA PRO A 20 11.27 -3.01 -6.07
C PRO A 20 11.03 -2.43 -4.67
N VAL A 21 10.74 -1.12 -4.57
CA VAL A 21 10.51 -0.50 -3.27
C VAL A 21 9.29 -1.08 -2.56
N LEU A 22 8.22 -1.42 -3.30
CA LEU A 22 7.04 -2.05 -2.71
C LEU A 22 7.35 -3.45 -2.20
N ASP A 23 8.13 -4.22 -2.97
CA ASP A 23 8.53 -5.56 -2.54
C ASP A 23 9.38 -5.49 -1.27
N GLU A 24 10.31 -4.54 -1.19
CA GLU A 24 11.14 -4.33 0.00
C GLU A 24 10.30 -3.96 1.21
N ILE A 25 9.37 -3.02 1.08
CA ILE A 25 8.49 -2.61 2.16
C ILE A 25 7.62 -3.77 2.63
N GLU A 26 7.10 -4.58 1.70
CA GLU A 26 6.32 -5.76 2.04
C GLU A 26 7.14 -6.74 2.88
N GLN A 27 8.37 -7.04 2.47
CA GLN A 27 9.25 -7.94 3.21
C GLN A 27 9.58 -7.40 4.59
N GLU A 28 9.86 -6.12 4.70
CA GLU A 28 10.15 -5.47 5.99
C GLU A 28 8.94 -5.52 6.91
N ALA A 29 7.75 -5.24 6.39
CA ALA A 29 6.52 -5.29 7.17
C ALA A 29 6.22 -6.70 7.67
N LEU A 30 6.42 -7.71 6.82
CA LEU A 30 6.21 -9.11 7.20
C LEU A 30 7.21 -9.53 8.28
N ALA A 31 8.47 -9.12 8.16
CA ALA A 31 9.51 -9.42 9.14
C ALA A 31 9.20 -8.77 10.50
N ASP A 32 8.66 -7.56 10.51
CA ASP A 32 8.32 -6.81 11.70
C ASP A 32 6.91 -7.10 12.22
N MET A 33 6.21 -8.05 11.58
CA MET A 33 4.85 -8.44 11.93
C MET A 33 3.85 -7.28 11.87
N VAL A 34 4.07 -6.33 10.96
CA VAL A 34 3.15 -5.22 10.73
C VAL A 34 2.02 -5.67 9.80
N PRO A 35 0.75 -5.47 10.20
CA PRO A 35 -0.36 -5.83 9.31
C PRO A 35 -0.35 -4.96 8.05
N ILE A 36 -0.34 -5.59 6.90
CA ILE A 36 -0.53 -4.92 5.61
C ILE A 36 -1.59 -5.68 4.81
N ILE A 37 -2.07 -5.07 3.75
CA ILE A 37 -3.09 -5.72 2.91
C ILE A 37 -2.53 -6.99 2.28
N ARG A 38 -3.39 -7.97 2.10
CA ARG A 38 -3.03 -9.25 1.49
C ARG A 38 -2.81 -9.10 -0.02
N LYS A 39 -2.14 -10.08 -0.61
CA LYS A 39 -1.87 -10.07 -2.06
C LYS A 39 -3.14 -10.05 -2.89
N GLU A 40 -4.19 -10.74 -2.45
CA GLU A 40 -5.49 -10.74 -3.13
C GLU A 40 -6.13 -9.35 -3.11
N THR A 41 -6.08 -8.68 -1.96
CA THR A 41 -6.57 -7.29 -1.81
C THR A 41 -5.74 -6.34 -2.65
N LYS A 42 -4.42 -6.55 -2.70
CA LYS A 42 -3.52 -5.75 -3.53
C LYS A 42 -3.91 -5.83 -5.00
N SER A 43 -4.11 -7.04 -5.51
CA SER A 43 -4.51 -7.25 -6.91
C SER A 43 -5.87 -6.64 -7.21
N PHE A 44 -6.83 -6.81 -6.30
CA PHE A 44 -8.16 -6.20 -6.42
C PHE A 44 -8.06 -4.68 -6.47
N LEU A 45 -7.26 -4.10 -5.59
CA LEU A 45 -7.07 -2.66 -5.52
C LEU A 45 -6.47 -2.10 -6.81
N LYS A 46 -5.49 -2.80 -7.40
CA LYS A 46 -4.92 -2.41 -8.68
C LYS A 46 -5.98 -2.34 -9.78
N VAL A 47 -6.85 -3.35 -9.86
CA VAL A 47 -7.92 -3.40 -10.85
C VAL A 47 -8.89 -2.25 -10.63
N MET A 48 -9.29 -1.99 -9.39
CA MET A 48 -10.22 -0.90 -9.07
C MET A 48 -9.63 0.47 -9.43
N LEU A 49 -8.34 0.68 -9.18
CA LEU A 49 -7.67 1.92 -9.55
C LEU A 49 -7.64 2.12 -11.06
N GLU A 50 -7.42 1.05 -11.81
CA GLU A 50 -7.41 1.09 -13.27
C GLU A 50 -8.79 1.42 -13.83
N ILE A 51 -9.85 0.86 -13.26
CA ILE A 51 -11.22 1.11 -13.68
C ILE A 51 -11.69 2.50 -13.28
N LYS A 52 -11.47 2.87 -12.01
CA LYS A 52 -12.00 4.13 -11.45
C LYS A 52 -11.20 5.35 -11.85
N ARG A 53 -9.88 5.21 -12.02
CA ARG A 53 -8.96 6.32 -12.32
C ARG A 53 -9.17 7.52 -11.39
N PRO A 54 -9.07 7.34 -10.07
CA PRO A 54 -9.35 8.42 -9.12
C PRO A 54 -8.28 9.51 -9.17
N VAL A 55 -8.69 10.74 -8.88
CA VAL A 55 -7.76 11.88 -8.74
C VAL A 55 -7.56 12.28 -7.30
N LYS A 56 -8.38 11.77 -6.39
CA LYS A 56 -8.25 11.98 -4.94
C LYS A 56 -8.57 10.68 -4.21
N ILE A 57 -7.72 10.32 -3.26
CA ILE A 57 -7.91 9.13 -2.43
C ILE A 57 -7.74 9.53 -0.97
N LEU A 58 -8.64 9.06 -0.13
CA LEU A 58 -8.51 9.16 1.32
C LEU A 58 -8.34 7.77 1.90
N GLU A 59 -7.27 7.58 2.67
CA GLU A 59 -6.99 6.33 3.36
C GLU A 59 -7.01 6.55 4.86
N ILE A 60 -7.68 5.66 5.59
CA ILE A 60 -7.67 5.66 7.04
C ILE A 60 -6.79 4.49 7.50
N GLY A 61 -5.70 4.81 8.22
CA GLY A 61 -4.74 3.82 8.65
C GLY A 61 -3.59 3.65 7.65
N THR A 62 -2.54 4.46 7.83
CA THR A 62 -1.36 4.45 6.95
C THR A 62 -0.47 3.22 7.18
N ALA A 63 -0.37 2.77 8.43
CA ALA A 63 0.60 1.77 8.87
C ALA A 63 2.01 2.18 8.41
N VAL A 64 2.71 1.34 7.65
CA VAL A 64 4.04 1.66 7.15
C VAL A 64 4.03 2.30 5.75
N GLY A 65 2.85 2.61 5.22
CA GLY A 65 2.72 3.30 3.93
C GLY A 65 2.61 2.42 2.71
N PHE A 66 2.56 1.11 2.88
CA PHE A 66 2.54 0.16 1.77
C PHE A 66 1.36 0.41 0.81
N SER A 67 0.13 0.43 1.34
CA SER A 67 -1.05 0.61 0.50
C SER A 67 -1.12 2.00 -0.13
N ALA A 68 -0.69 3.05 0.57
CA ALA A 68 -0.64 4.39 0.01
C ALA A 68 0.33 4.47 -1.18
N ILE A 69 1.50 3.85 -1.05
CA ILE A 69 2.49 3.80 -2.14
C ILE A 69 1.93 2.98 -3.31
N LEU A 70 1.30 1.85 -3.03
CA LEU A 70 0.66 1.03 -4.04
C LEU A 70 -0.37 1.85 -4.82
N MET A 71 -1.25 2.54 -4.11
CA MET A 71 -2.26 3.39 -4.74
C MET A 71 -1.63 4.53 -5.54
N GLY A 72 -0.54 5.10 -5.03
CA GLY A 72 0.20 6.13 -5.74
C GLY A 72 0.80 5.62 -7.05
N LYS A 73 1.29 4.40 -7.06
CA LYS A 73 1.88 3.79 -8.25
C LYS A 73 0.85 3.51 -9.34
N TYR A 74 -0.31 3.01 -8.96
CA TYR A 74 -1.31 2.51 -9.91
C TYR A 74 -2.46 3.47 -10.18
N SER A 75 -2.47 4.65 -9.56
CA SER A 75 -3.43 5.72 -9.86
C SER A 75 -2.88 6.67 -10.92
N PRO A 76 -3.72 7.54 -11.50
CA PRO A 76 -3.24 8.57 -12.42
C PRO A 76 -2.16 9.45 -11.80
N GLU A 77 -1.28 9.99 -12.62
CA GLU A 77 -0.18 10.85 -12.16
C GLU A 77 -0.70 12.03 -11.33
N GLU A 78 -1.81 12.62 -11.74
CA GLU A 78 -2.42 13.77 -11.05
C GLU A 78 -3.16 13.39 -9.76
N CYS A 79 -3.28 12.10 -9.43
CA CYS A 79 -3.95 11.67 -8.20
C CYS A 79 -3.18 12.11 -6.97
N HIS A 80 -3.89 12.63 -5.98
CA HIS A 80 -3.32 12.93 -4.67
C HIS A 80 -3.94 12.04 -3.60
N ILE A 81 -3.10 11.48 -2.74
CA ILE A 81 -3.52 10.58 -1.68
C ILE A 81 -3.32 11.26 -0.33
N THR A 82 -4.39 11.31 0.47
CA THR A 82 -4.31 11.75 1.86
C THR A 82 -4.51 10.51 2.74
N THR A 83 -3.59 10.27 3.65
CA THR A 83 -3.64 9.11 4.54
C THR A 83 -3.50 9.57 5.98
N ILE A 84 -4.20 8.90 6.90
CA ILE A 84 -4.29 9.30 8.32
C ILE A 84 -3.76 8.16 9.19
N GLU A 85 -2.89 8.50 10.14
CA GLU A 85 -2.32 7.54 11.09
C GLU A 85 -2.20 8.16 12.47
N ASN A 86 -2.56 7.42 13.50
CA ASN A 86 -2.42 7.88 14.89
C ASN A 86 -1.34 7.14 15.68
N TYR A 87 -0.77 6.07 15.15
CA TYR A 87 0.26 5.32 15.86
C TYR A 87 1.63 5.96 15.64
N GLU A 88 2.11 6.67 16.65
CA GLU A 88 3.35 7.44 16.59
C GLU A 88 4.57 6.65 16.12
N LYS A 89 4.65 5.37 16.48
CA LYS A 89 5.80 4.53 16.10
C LYS A 89 5.87 4.23 14.62
N ARG A 90 4.73 4.24 13.92
CA ARG A 90 4.68 3.92 12.50
C ARG A 90 4.80 5.13 11.60
N ILE A 91 4.46 6.31 12.10
CA ILE A 91 4.49 7.54 11.31
C ILE A 91 5.87 7.83 10.69
N PRO A 92 6.99 7.79 11.46
CA PRO A 92 8.30 8.02 10.84
C PRO A 92 8.66 6.96 9.80
N ILE A 93 8.25 5.72 10.02
CA ILE A 93 8.50 4.63 9.07
C ILE A 93 7.75 4.88 7.77
N ALA A 94 6.47 5.27 7.86
CA ALA A 94 5.67 5.60 6.68
C ALA A 94 6.28 6.77 5.91
N ARG A 95 6.67 7.83 6.60
CA ARG A 95 7.31 8.99 5.95
C ARG A 95 8.59 8.61 5.24
N ALA A 96 9.44 7.79 5.87
CA ALA A 96 10.67 7.31 5.26
C ALA A 96 10.37 6.47 4.01
N ASN A 97 9.33 5.65 4.06
CA ASN A 97 8.92 4.84 2.92
C ASN A 97 8.39 5.69 1.76
N PHE A 98 7.63 6.76 2.05
CA PHE A 98 7.18 7.68 1.02
C PHE A 98 8.35 8.37 0.32
N ALA A 99 9.36 8.79 1.09
CA ALA A 99 10.58 9.37 0.55
C ALA A 99 11.34 8.36 -0.33
N ARG A 100 11.50 7.13 0.18
CA ARG A 100 12.16 6.05 -0.55
C ARG A 100 11.47 5.72 -1.87
N ALA A 101 10.14 5.82 -1.88
CA ALA A 101 9.35 5.59 -3.10
C ALA A 101 9.28 6.81 -4.02
N GLY A 102 9.79 7.96 -3.59
CA GLY A 102 9.72 9.19 -4.38
C GLY A 102 8.32 9.76 -4.48
N MET A 103 7.47 9.53 -3.47
CA MET A 103 6.05 9.91 -3.51
C MET A 103 5.66 10.98 -2.49
N GLU A 104 6.63 11.71 -1.95
CA GLU A 104 6.36 12.74 -0.94
C GLU A 104 5.44 13.85 -1.45
N GLN A 105 5.48 14.14 -2.75
CA GLN A 105 4.63 15.16 -3.35
C GLN A 105 3.22 14.66 -3.66
N LYS A 106 3.05 13.34 -3.75
CA LYS A 106 1.78 12.72 -4.12
C LYS A 106 0.97 12.27 -2.90
N ILE A 107 1.63 12.02 -1.77
CA ILE A 107 1.01 11.50 -0.56
C ILE A 107 1.16 12.49 0.57
N THR A 108 0.05 12.85 1.20
CA THR A 108 0.01 13.67 2.42
C THR A 108 -0.37 12.76 3.58
N LEU A 109 0.47 12.72 4.61
CA LEU A 109 0.17 11.99 5.84
C LEU A 109 -0.29 12.97 6.91
N LEU A 110 -1.48 12.75 7.42
CA LEU A 110 -2.03 13.51 8.54
C LEU A 110 -1.93 12.66 9.81
N GLU A 111 -1.39 13.27 10.88
CA GLU A 111 -1.22 12.57 12.16
C GLU A 111 -2.45 12.82 13.02
N GLY A 112 -3.10 11.73 13.44
CA GLY A 112 -4.28 11.81 14.28
C GLY A 112 -5.29 10.72 13.96
N ASP A 113 -6.51 10.95 14.42
CA ASP A 113 -7.63 10.04 14.23
C ASP A 113 -8.55 10.50 13.10
#